data_07c30fd0d44987268c92933f8753e0b1
#
_entry.id   07c30fd0d44987268c92933f8753e0b1
#
_cell.length_a   1.000
_cell.length_b   1.000
_cell.length_c   1.000
_cell.angle_alpha   90.00
_cell.angle_beta   90.00
_cell.angle_gamma   90.00
#
_symmetry.space_group_name_H-M   'P 1'
#
loop_
_entity.id
_entity.type
_entity.pdbx_description
1 polymer ?
#
loop_
_entity_poly.entity_id
_entity_poly.type
_entity_poly.pdbx_seq_one_letter_code
_entity_poly.pdbx_strand_id
1 'polypeptide(L)'
;MTFCIITHVSHGHQNRRYFAYSPYVREMNIWSGYVGKIVLVAPLNLQNPTPIDLEYSHQDIDFRKVPAFNFLSLGAIFATLFSLPKISLEIYNAMKASDHIHLRCPGNMGLLGCLIQILFPQKKKTAKYAGNWDPKAKQPLSYRLQKWILSNTFLTKNMQVLVYGNWENSTKNIKPFFTASYFEEDKIEVKPRKLNETIDFLFVGTLSKGKQPLYAIQLVEQLFKKGHTVSLSLYGEGSERKILEEYISANHLGNIVFLQGNQNQETVKNAYMKNHFLILPSQSEGWPKVVAEAMFWGCLPIASKVSCVPDMLGNGQRGLLLDLELNEDVQKTASLLTERALYENKAENAIKWSRQFTMDAFENEIKLLLQS
;
A
#
# COMPACT_ATOMS: atom_id res chain seq x y z
N MET A 1 -24.49 12.79 8.42
CA MET A 1 -23.52 13.41 7.52
C MET A 1 -23.47 12.61 6.22
N THR A 2 -23.56 13.28 5.07
CA THR A 2 -23.42 12.68 3.74
C THR A 2 -21.96 12.77 3.29
N PHE A 3 -21.36 11.62 2.98
CA PHE A 3 -19.94 11.48 2.67
C PHE A 3 -19.75 11.15 1.19
N CYS A 4 -19.07 12.04 0.46
CA CYS A 4 -18.78 11.85 -0.96
C CYS A 4 -17.42 11.19 -1.15
N ILE A 5 -17.39 10.08 -1.88
CA ILE A 5 -16.14 9.38 -2.24
C ILE A 5 -15.93 9.49 -3.75
N ILE A 6 -14.79 10.06 -4.15
CA ILE A 6 -14.33 10.10 -5.55
C ILE A 6 -13.17 9.13 -5.70
N THR A 7 -13.36 8.08 -6.50
CA THR A 7 -12.36 7.02 -6.64
C THR A 7 -12.27 6.47 -8.07
N HIS A 8 -11.10 5.98 -8.44
CA HIS A 8 -10.87 5.27 -9.69
C HIS A 8 -11.04 3.74 -9.55
N VAL A 9 -11.24 3.26 -8.33
CA VAL A 9 -11.42 1.82 -8.07
C VAL A 9 -12.69 1.35 -8.76
N SER A 10 -12.58 0.29 -9.57
CA SER A 10 -13.71 -0.31 -10.24
C SER A 10 -14.60 -1.06 -9.23
N HIS A 11 -15.89 -0.87 -9.31
CA HIS A 11 -16.88 -1.49 -8.43
C HIS A 11 -17.75 -2.46 -9.20
N GLY A 12 -18.20 -3.51 -8.53
CA GLY A 12 -19.26 -4.39 -8.98
C GLY A 12 -20.53 -4.19 -8.15
N HIS A 13 -21.66 -4.71 -8.64
CA HIS A 13 -22.94 -4.68 -7.96
C HIS A 13 -23.64 -6.02 -8.11
N GLN A 14 -23.94 -6.67 -6.99
CA GLN A 14 -24.67 -7.95 -6.97
C GLN A 14 -25.53 -7.99 -5.69
N ASN A 15 -26.72 -8.60 -5.77
CA ASN A 15 -27.64 -8.79 -4.63
C ASN A 15 -27.91 -7.48 -3.85
N ARG A 16 -28.07 -6.34 -4.56
CA ARG A 16 -28.26 -5.00 -3.99
C ARG A 16 -27.08 -4.48 -3.15
N ARG A 17 -25.90 -5.10 -3.26
CA ARG A 17 -24.68 -4.65 -2.59
C ARG A 17 -23.59 -4.28 -3.59
N TYR A 18 -22.82 -3.28 -3.24
CA TYR A 18 -21.62 -2.91 -3.98
C TYR A 18 -20.41 -3.60 -3.39
N PHE A 19 -19.50 -4.02 -4.26
CA PHE A 19 -18.24 -4.63 -3.89
C PHE A 19 -17.10 -4.05 -4.73
N ALA A 20 -15.89 -4.14 -4.23
CA ALA A 20 -14.67 -3.78 -4.94
C ALA A 20 -13.46 -4.46 -4.29
N TYR A 21 -12.27 -4.13 -4.74
CA TYR A 21 -11.00 -4.66 -4.23
C TYR A 21 -10.91 -4.59 -2.69
N SER A 22 -10.75 -5.73 -2.05
CA SER A 22 -10.90 -5.92 -0.59
C SER A 22 -10.06 -4.95 0.26
N PRO A 23 -8.76 -4.70 0.00
CA PRO A 23 -7.98 -3.76 0.81
C PRO A 23 -8.53 -2.33 0.80
N TYR A 24 -9.13 -1.91 -0.31
CA TYR A 24 -9.76 -0.60 -0.44
C TYR A 24 -11.11 -0.56 0.30
N VAL A 25 -11.97 -1.56 0.10
CA VAL A 25 -13.30 -1.60 0.74
C VAL A 25 -13.18 -1.76 2.25
N ARG A 26 -12.23 -2.56 2.73
CA ARG A 26 -11.97 -2.69 4.18
C ARG A 26 -11.68 -1.33 4.82
N GLU A 27 -10.89 -0.50 4.17
CA GLU A 27 -10.62 0.86 4.62
C GLU A 27 -11.89 1.74 4.54
N MET A 28 -12.63 1.67 3.42
CA MET A 28 -13.86 2.47 3.26
C MET A 28 -14.96 2.05 4.23
N ASN A 29 -15.04 0.78 4.61
CA ASN A 29 -15.99 0.30 5.60
C ASN A 29 -15.76 0.94 6.99
N ILE A 30 -14.51 1.25 7.34
CA ILE A 30 -14.23 2.00 8.58
C ILE A 30 -14.73 3.44 8.45
N TRP A 31 -14.44 4.14 7.35
CA TRP A 31 -14.97 5.48 7.12
C TRP A 31 -16.49 5.51 7.15
N SER A 32 -17.12 4.54 6.50
CA SER A 32 -18.57 4.45 6.36
C SER A 32 -19.32 4.18 7.67
N GLY A 33 -18.65 3.57 8.64
CA GLY A 33 -19.22 3.33 9.97
C GLY A 33 -19.58 4.62 10.75
N TYR A 34 -19.05 5.77 10.31
CA TYR A 34 -19.25 7.07 10.98
C TYR A 34 -20.08 8.07 10.18
N VAL A 35 -20.71 7.65 9.09
CA VAL A 35 -21.49 8.51 8.20
C VAL A 35 -22.90 7.95 8.01
N GLY A 36 -23.87 8.81 7.72
CA GLY A 36 -25.26 8.37 7.55
C GLY A 36 -25.58 7.96 6.11
N LYS A 37 -24.86 8.51 5.12
CA LYS A 37 -25.06 8.24 3.70
C LYS A 37 -23.76 8.38 2.94
N ILE A 38 -23.56 7.51 1.94
CA ILE A 38 -22.42 7.59 1.02
C ILE A 38 -22.93 8.04 -0.37
N VAL A 39 -22.23 9.01 -0.98
CA VAL A 39 -22.34 9.31 -2.40
C VAL A 39 -21.04 8.85 -3.06
N LEU A 40 -21.09 7.78 -3.82
CA LEU A 40 -19.91 7.12 -4.38
C LEU A 40 -19.82 7.35 -5.89
N VAL A 41 -18.82 8.12 -6.35
CA VAL A 41 -18.55 8.35 -7.77
C VAL A 41 -17.39 7.45 -8.20
N ALA A 42 -17.69 6.44 -9.00
CA ALA A 42 -16.71 5.42 -9.39
C ALA A 42 -17.09 4.72 -10.71
N PRO A 43 -16.13 4.07 -11.38
CA PRO A 43 -16.41 3.13 -12.45
C PRO A 43 -17.20 1.92 -11.92
N LEU A 44 -18.19 1.47 -12.70
CA LEU A 44 -18.95 0.26 -12.44
C LEU A 44 -18.66 -0.78 -13.52
N ASN A 45 -18.22 -1.95 -13.14
CA ASN A 45 -18.14 -3.13 -14.02
C ASN A 45 -19.30 -4.10 -13.72
N LEU A 46 -19.59 -4.99 -14.66
CA LEU A 46 -20.65 -5.98 -14.52
C LEU A 46 -20.11 -7.39 -14.23
N GLN A 47 -18.86 -7.48 -13.74
CA GLN A 47 -18.25 -8.75 -13.40
C GLN A 47 -18.75 -9.27 -12.06
N ASN A 48 -18.78 -10.58 -11.91
CA ASN A 48 -19.06 -11.21 -10.62
C ASN A 48 -17.92 -10.97 -9.63
N PRO A 49 -18.20 -10.96 -8.32
CA PRO A 49 -17.17 -10.82 -7.29
C PRO A 49 -16.14 -11.95 -7.37
N THR A 50 -14.91 -11.62 -7.12
CA THR A 50 -13.77 -12.54 -7.06
C THR A 50 -13.30 -12.73 -5.62
N PRO A 51 -12.46 -13.72 -5.30
CA PRO A 51 -11.95 -13.92 -3.93
C PRO A 51 -11.15 -12.73 -3.36
N ILE A 52 -10.74 -11.78 -4.19
CA ILE A 52 -10.02 -10.57 -3.76
C ILE A 52 -10.93 -9.36 -3.57
N ASP A 53 -12.25 -9.51 -3.75
CA ASP A 53 -13.22 -8.45 -3.57
C ASP A 53 -13.90 -8.55 -2.19
N LEU A 54 -14.45 -7.43 -1.74
CA LEU A 54 -15.19 -7.31 -0.48
C LEU A 54 -16.42 -6.43 -0.70
N GLU A 55 -17.52 -6.75 -0.01
CA GLU A 55 -18.73 -5.94 -0.02
C GLU A 55 -18.62 -4.75 0.94
N TYR A 56 -19.26 -3.64 0.57
CA TYR A 56 -19.49 -2.54 1.49
C TYR A 56 -20.49 -2.97 2.60
N SER A 57 -20.15 -2.64 3.83
CA SER A 57 -21.04 -2.87 4.98
C SER A 57 -22.18 -1.84 5.08
N HIS A 58 -21.97 -0.64 4.51
CA HIS A 58 -22.95 0.46 4.53
C HIS A 58 -24.11 0.20 3.58
N GLN A 59 -25.35 0.48 4.01
CA GLN A 59 -26.56 0.17 3.25
C GLN A 59 -27.04 1.34 2.37
N ASP A 60 -26.84 2.59 2.80
CA ASP A 60 -27.29 3.78 2.05
C ASP A 60 -26.16 4.33 1.19
N ILE A 61 -26.01 3.77 -0.02
CA ILE A 61 -25.00 4.17 -1.03
C ILE A 61 -25.71 4.69 -2.29
N ASP A 62 -25.63 6.01 -2.52
CA ASP A 62 -25.97 6.65 -3.81
C ASP A 62 -24.78 6.48 -4.76
N PHE A 63 -24.82 5.42 -5.57
CA PHE A 63 -23.75 5.12 -6.53
C PHE A 63 -23.93 5.89 -7.84
N ARG A 64 -22.99 6.75 -8.16
CA ARG A 64 -22.94 7.53 -9.38
C ARG A 64 -21.94 6.94 -10.35
N LYS A 65 -22.47 6.17 -11.29
CA LYS A 65 -21.65 5.49 -12.30
C LYS A 65 -21.00 6.48 -13.26
N VAL A 66 -19.69 6.38 -13.39
CA VAL A 66 -18.90 7.06 -14.41
C VAL A 66 -18.16 6.05 -15.27
N PRO A 67 -17.88 6.35 -16.55
CA PRO A 67 -17.02 5.47 -17.35
C PRO A 67 -15.61 5.42 -16.76
N ALA A 68 -14.99 4.25 -16.80
CA ALA A 68 -13.56 4.13 -16.59
C ALA A 68 -12.84 4.84 -17.76
N PHE A 69 -11.84 5.65 -17.44
CA PHE A 69 -11.09 6.36 -18.47
C PHE A 69 -9.58 6.28 -18.24
N ASN A 70 -8.84 6.23 -19.33
CA ASN A 70 -7.39 6.20 -19.33
C ASN A 70 -6.84 6.94 -20.54
N PHE A 71 -5.53 7.16 -20.55
CA PHE A 71 -4.80 7.86 -21.61
C PHE A 71 -3.77 6.94 -22.29
N LEU A 72 -4.02 5.62 -22.31
CA LEU A 72 -3.06 4.62 -22.78
C LEU A 72 -3.07 4.43 -24.31
N SER A 73 -4.11 4.90 -25.00
CA SER A 73 -4.19 4.85 -26.45
C SER A 73 -4.89 6.09 -27.01
N LEU A 74 -4.65 6.41 -28.30
CA LEU A 74 -5.29 7.56 -28.96
C LEU A 74 -6.84 7.46 -28.92
N GLY A 75 -7.41 6.28 -29.19
CA GLY A 75 -8.84 6.05 -29.09
C GLY A 75 -9.39 6.27 -27.66
N ALA A 76 -8.66 5.81 -26.63
CA ALA A 76 -9.03 6.04 -25.25
C ALA A 76 -8.94 7.53 -24.87
N ILE A 77 -7.99 8.28 -25.43
CA ILE A 77 -7.88 9.74 -25.24
C ILE A 77 -9.11 10.44 -25.79
N PHE A 78 -9.51 10.15 -27.04
CA PHE A 78 -10.72 10.74 -27.64
C PHE A 78 -11.99 10.39 -26.85
N ALA A 79 -12.21 9.11 -26.54
CA ALA A 79 -13.34 8.68 -25.72
C ALA A 79 -13.37 9.36 -24.35
N THR A 80 -12.20 9.55 -23.74
CA THR A 80 -12.03 10.27 -22.47
C THR A 80 -12.45 11.73 -22.61
N LEU A 81 -11.97 12.45 -23.64
CA LEU A 81 -12.30 13.87 -23.86
C LEU A 81 -13.81 14.08 -23.96
N PHE A 82 -14.53 13.23 -24.66
CA PHE A 82 -16.00 13.29 -24.76
C PHE A 82 -16.71 12.97 -23.42
N SER A 83 -16.10 12.13 -22.59
CA SER A 83 -16.67 11.74 -21.30
C SER A 83 -16.38 12.73 -20.16
N LEU A 84 -15.31 13.52 -20.28
CA LEU A 84 -14.87 14.45 -19.23
C LEU A 84 -15.95 15.41 -18.74
N PRO A 85 -16.75 16.07 -19.60
CA PRO A 85 -17.79 16.99 -19.12
C PRO A 85 -18.82 16.27 -18.25
N LYS A 86 -19.26 15.08 -18.66
CA LYS A 86 -20.23 14.25 -17.92
C LYS A 86 -19.64 13.81 -16.57
N ILE A 87 -18.41 13.28 -16.57
CA ILE A 87 -17.73 12.86 -15.35
C ILE A 87 -17.56 14.05 -14.39
N SER A 88 -17.14 15.20 -14.90
CA SER A 88 -16.95 16.42 -14.10
C SER A 88 -18.26 16.91 -13.49
N LEU A 89 -19.37 16.85 -14.24
CA LEU A 89 -20.69 17.20 -13.75
C LEU A 89 -21.16 16.26 -12.65
N GLU A 90 -20.98 14.95 -12.81
CA GLU A 90 -21.31 13.96 -11.76
C GLU A 90 -20.50 14.19 -10.49
N ILE A 91 -19.17 14.43 -10.61
CA ILE A 91 -18.32 14.78 -9.47
C ILE A 91 -18.79 16.06 -8.80
N TYR A 92 -19.08 17.11 -9.57
CA TYR A 92 -19.58 18.38 -9.05
C TYR A 92 -20.89 18.20 -8.28
N ASN A 93 -21.88 17.50 -8.87
CA ASN A 93 -23.17 17.25 -8.26
C ASN A 93 -23.06 16.38 -6.99
N ALA A 94 -22.17 15.39 -7.00
CA ALA A 94 -21.87 14.58 -5.83
C ALA A 94 -21.28 15.41 -4.68
N MET A 95 -20.27 16.23 -4.98
CA MET A 95 -19.66 17.12 -4.01
C MET A 95 -20.64 18.16 -3.48
N LYS A 96 -21.49 18.71 -4.35
CA LYS A 96 -22.52 19.69 -3.95
C LYS A 96 -23.52 19.10 -2.96
N ALA A 97 -23.95 17.87 -3.18
CA ALA A 97 -24.96 17.18 -2.36
C ALA A 97 -24.42 16.62 -1.02
N SER A 98 -23.11 16.70 -0.78
CA SER A 98 -22.47 16.03 0.38
C SER A 98 -21.94 17.03 1.39
N ASP A 99 -21.80 16.62 2.64
CA ASP A 99 -21.24 17.43 3.73
C ASP A 99 -19.72 17.34 3.78
N HIS A 100 -19.18 16.14 3.49
CA HIS A 100 -17.74 15.86 3.49
C HIS A 100 -17.31 15.24 2.16
N ILE A 101 -16.19 15.70 1.61
CA ILE A 101 -15.63 15.21 0.35
C ILE A 101 -14.36 14.40 0.65
N HIS A 102 -14.31 13.16 0.15
CA HIS A 102 -13.14 12.29 0.23
C HIS A 102 -12.60 11.96 -1.16
N LEU A 103 -11.33 12.29 -1.40
CA LEU A 103 -10.65 12.01 -2.66
C LEU A 103 -9.69 10.85 -2.51
N ARG A 104 -9.79 9.85 -3.40
CA ARG A 104 -8.78 8.80 -3.52
C ARG A 104 -7.78 9.16 -4.61
N CYS A 105 -6.59 9.47 -4.20
CA CYS A 105 -5.45 9.85 -5.04
C CYS A 105 -4.30 8.83 -4.89
N PRO A 106 -3.34 8.77 -5.84
CA PRO A 106 -3.35 9.42 -7.14
C PRO A 106 -4.23 8.66 -8.14
N GLY A 107 -4.52 9.31 -9.26
CA GLY A 107 -5.26 8.71 -10.38
C GLY A 107 -6.09 9.76 -11.13
N ASN A 108 -6.61 9.39 -12.29
CA ASN A 108 -7.35 10.32 -13.15
C ASN A 108 -8.62 10.86 -12.48
N MET A 109 -9.39 10.01 -11.81
CA MET A 109 -10.55 10.44 -11.01
C MET A 109 -10.14 11.37 -9.85
N GLY A 110 -9.04 11.01 -9.17
CA GLY A 110 -8.44 11.85 -8.13
C GLY A 110 -8.03 13.23 -8.65
N LEU A 111 -7.45 13.31 -9.86
CA LEU A 111 -7.09 14.58 -10.48
C LEU A 111 -8.32 15.45 -10.75
N LEU A 112 -9.38 14.90 -11.34
CA LEU A 112 -10.64 15.64 -11.55
C LEU A 112 -11.24 16.07 -10.21
N GLY A 113 -11.23 15.18 -9.22
CA GLY A 113 -11.65 15.53 -7.86
C GLY A 113 -10.85 16.67 -7.26
N CYS A 114 -9.52 16.67 -7.42
CA CYS A 114 -8.64 17.76 -6.97
C CYS A 114 -8.97 19.11 -7.62
N LEU A 115 -9.34 19.12 -8.90
CA LEU A 115 -9.72 20.35 -9.61
C LEU A 115 -11.11 20.84 -9.17
N ILE A 116 -12.10 19.96 -9.13
CA ILE A 116 -13.49 20.36 -8.86
C ILE A 116 -13.71 20.75 -7.40
N GLN A 117 -13.01 20.12 -6.44
CA GLN A 117 -13.11 20.45 -5.01
C GLN A 117 -12.75 21.91 -4.70
N ILE A 118 -12.01 22.60 -5.57
CA ILE A 118 -11.66 24.02 -5.42
C ILE A 118 -12.91 24.89 -5.35
N LEU A 119 -13.98 24.48 -6.03
CA LEU A 119 -15.26 25.17 -6.05
C LEU A 119 -16.05 25.05 -4.73
N PHE A 120 -15.57 24.23 -3.80
CA PHE A 120 -16.22 23.97 -2.51
C PHE A 120 -15.32 24.32 -1.31
N PRO A 121 -14.87 25.57 -1.17
CA PRO A 121 -13.90 25.96 -0.14
C PRO A 121 -14.44 25.83 1.30
N GLN A 122 -15.77 25.84 1.48
CA GLN A 122 -16.40 25.77 2.79
C GLN A 122 -16.63 24.34 3.30
N LYS A 123 -16.57 23.33 2.39
CA LYS A 123 -16.82 21.95 2.78
C LYS A 123 -15.61 21.34 3.46
N LYS A 124 -15.84 20.47 4.45
CA LYS A 124 -14.81 19.61 5.03
C LYS A 124 -14.33 18.62 3.98
N LYS A 125 -13.04 18.40 3.91
CA LYS A 125 -12.44 17.55 2.87
C LYS A 125 -11.30 16.73 3.41
N THR A 126 -11.18 15.51 2.88
CA THR A 126 -10.01 14.66 3.04
C THR A 126 -9.55 14.16 1.67
N ALA A 127 -8.24 14.02 1.50
CA ALA A 127 -7.68 13.36 0.33
C ALA A 127 -6.68 12.30 0.81
N LYS A 128 -6.86 11.03 0.46
CA LYS A 128 -5.86 10.00 0.71
C LYS A 128 -5.02 9.80 -0.54
N TYR A 129 -3.76 10.20 -0.47
CA TYR A 129 -2.78 9.94 -1.52
C TYR A 129 -2.12 8.57 -1.25
N ALA A 130 -2.72 7.52 -1.81
CA ALA A 130 -2.31 6.13 -1.58
C ALA A 130 -1.15 5.68 -2.48
N GLY A 131 -0.28 6.59 -2.88
CA GLY A 131 0.90 6.34 -3.70
C GLY A 131 2.17 6.89 -3.05
N ASN A 132 3.25 6.88 -3.82
CA ASN A 132 4.52 7.43 -3.37
C ASN A 132 4.45 8.97 -3.29
N TRP A 133 4.57 9.51 -2.07
CA TRP A 133 4.58 10.96 -1.84
C TRP A 133 5.98 11.58 -1.90
N ASP A 134 7.04 10.78 -1.99
CA ASP A 134 8.41 11.27 -2.03
C ASP A 134 8.58 12.39 -3.07
N PRO A 135 9.04 13.60 -2.68
CA PRO A 135 9.29 14.71 -3.59
C PRO A 135 10.33 14.38 -4.68
N LYS A 136 11.26 13.48 -4.38
CA LYS A 136 12.34 13.05 -5.29
C LYS A 136 11.92 11.94 -6.25
N ALA A 137 10.76 11.31 -6.03
CA ALA A 137 10.31 10.21 -6.87
C ALA A 137 9.93 10.69 -8.29
N LYS A 138 10.42 9.98 -9.30
CA LYS A 138 9.98 10.19 -10.69
C LYS A 138 8.52 9.75 -10.83
N GLN A 139 7.65 10.70 -11.17
CA GLN A 139 6.21 10.45 -11.29
C GLN A 139 5.64 11.07 -12.56
N PRO A 140 4.52 10.52 -13.10
CA PRO A 140 3.79 11.11 -14.22
C PRO A 140 3.37 12.56 -13.93
N LEU A 141 3.28 13.40 -14.97
CA LEU A 141 2.88 14.80 -14.83
C LEU A 141 1.54 14.97 -14.11
N SER A 142 0.56 14.10 -14.38
CA SER A 142 -0.75 14.12 -13.72
C SER A 142 -0.64 13.92 -12.20
N TYR A 143 0.28 13.06 -11.73
CA TYR A 143 0.52 12.84 -10.29
C TYR A 143 1.26 14.02 -9.67
N ARG A 144 2.23 14.61 -10.39
CA ARG A 144 2.92 15.83 -9.94
C ARG A 144 1.93 16.99 -9.79
N LEU A 145 1.00 17.16 -10.75
CA LEU A 145 -0.04 18.18 -10.67
C LEU A 145 -0.96 17.93 -9.47
N GLN A 146 -1.38 16.68 -9.22
CA GLN A 146 -2.19 16.36 -8.04
C GLN A 146 -1.45 16.71 -6.75
N LYS A 147 -0.18 16.34 -6.61
CA LYS A 147 0.65 16.69 -5.44
C LYS A 147 0.74 18.20 -5.26
N TRP A 148 0.96 18.94 -6.33
CA TRP A 148 1.03 20.39 -6.29
C TRP A 148 -0.30 21.02 -5.82
N ILE A 149 -1.45 20.60 -6.38
CA ILE A 149 -2.77 21.07 -5.94
C ILE A 149 -2.99 20.73 -4.46
N LEU A 150 -2.74 19.47 -4.07
CA LEU A 150 -2.97 18.99 -2.71
C LEU A 150 -2.06 19.67 -1.67
N SER A 151 -0.86 20.09 -2.05
CA SER A 151 0.05 20.86 -1.20
C SER A 151 -0.28 22.37 -1.15
N ASN A 152 -1.20 22.86 -1.99
CA ASN A 152 -1.57 24.25 -2.02
C ASN A 152 -2.75 24.52 -1.07
N THR A 153 -2.48 25.11 0.08
CA THR A 153 -3.50 25.38 1.12
C THR A 153 -4.55 26.41 0.72
N PHE A 154 -4.30 27.23 -0.30
CA PHE A 154 -5.30 28.16 -0.85
C PHE A 154 -6.32 27.40 -1.73
N LEU A 155 -5.85 26.48 -2.59
CA LEU A 155 -6.70 25.68 -3.45
C LEU A 155 -7.44 24.57 -2.69
N THR A 156 -6.90 24.13 -1.56
CA THR A 156 -7.42 23.02 -0.74
C THR A 156 -7.90 23.51 0.64
N LYS A 157 -8.64 24.62 0.68
CA LYS A 157 -9.25 25.11 1.94
C LYS A 157 -10.06 24.01 2.60
N ASN A 158 -9.96 23.88 3.94
CA ASN A 158 -10.65 22.86 4.76
C ASN A 158 -10.39 21.41 4.32
N MET A 159 -9.16 21.10 3.81
CA MET A 159 -8.76 19.77 3.41
C MET A 159 -7.60 19.27 4.24
N GLN A 160 -7.71 18.05 4.76
CA GLN A 160 -6.59 17.24 5.29
C GLN A 160 -6.14 16.27 4.21
N VAL A 161 -4.85 16.30 3.87
CA VAL A 161 -4.25 15.41 2.87
C VAL A 161 -3.42 14.35 3.58
N LEU A 162 -3.87 13.11 3.49
CA LEU A 162 -3.28 11.95 4.15
C LEU A 162 -2.24 11.32 3.22
N VAL A 163 -0.98 11.31 3.63
CA VAL A 163 0.14 10.80 2.84
C VAL A 163 0.95 9.78 3.62
N TYR A 164 1.62 8.89 2.93
CA TYR A 164 2.51 7.93 3.56
C TYR A 164 3.89 8.53 3.83
N GLY A 165 4.39 8.32 5.04
CA GLY A 165 5.67 8.85 5.53
C GLY A 165 5.59 10.28 6.03
N ASN A 166 6.64 10.69 6.73
CA ASN A 166 6.83 12.04 7.23
C ASN A 166 7.83 12.77 6.31
N TRP A 167 7.41 13.90 5.74
CA TRP A 167 8.17 14.62 4.71
C TRP A 167 8.50 16.03 5.18
N GLU A 168 9.78 16.37 5.14
CA GLU A 168 10.25 17.73 5.44
C GLU A 168 9.57 18.75 4.51
N ASN A 169 9.37 19.96 5.02
CA ASN A 169 8.74 21.07 4.31
C ASN A 169 7.30 20.79 3.83
N SER A 170 6.60 19.83 4.43
CA SER A 170 5.18 19.62 4.18
C SER A 170 4.34 20.83 4.61
N THR A 171 3.32 21.17 3.81
CA THR A 171 2.35 22.22 4.17
C THR A 171 1.43 21.75 5.30
N LYS A 172 0.86 22.67 6.05
CA LYS A 172 0.07 22.40 7.27
C LYS A 172 -1.14 21.48 7.08
N ASN A 173 -1.63 21.32 5.84
CA ASN A 173 -2.74 20.42 5.50
C ASN A 173 -2.28 19.00 5.16
N ILE A 174 -0.97 18.76 5.03
CA ILE A 174 -0.41 17.42 4.82
C ILE A 174 -0.24 16.72 6.17
N LYS A 175 -0.89 15.57 6.32
CA LYS A 175 -0.81 14.74 7.52
C LYS A 175 -0.17 13.40 7.19
N PRO A 176 0.93 13.02 7.84
CA PRO A 176 1.43 11.64 7.79
C PRO A 176 0.32 10.66 8.19
N PHE A 177 0.19 9.61 7.41
CA PHE A 177 -0.85 8.62 7.62
C PHE A 177 -0.34 7.22 7.30
N PHE A 178 -1.11 6.22 7.67
CA PHE A 178 -0.73 4.82 7.51
C PHE A 178 -1.89 3.99 6.99
N THR A 179 -1.66 2.71 6.81
CA THR A 179 -2.70 1.69 6.66
C THR A 179 -2.30 0.50 7.51
N ALA A 180 -3.28 -0.22 8.05
CA ALA A 180 -3.10 -1.32 8.98
C ALA A 180 -3.67 -2.62 8.45
N SER A 181 -3.26 -3.74 9.03
CA SER A 181 -3.73 -5.08 8.70
C SER A 181 -4.20 -5.87 9.92
N TYR A 182 -3.75 -5.49 11.12
CA TYR A 182 -3.99 -6.22 12.37
C TYR A 182 -4.63 -5.31 13.42
N PHE A 183 -5.39 -5.91 14.33
CA PHE A 183 -6.06 -5.25 15.45
C PHE A 183 -5.19 -5.22 16.72
N GLU A 184 -5.63 -4.47 17.74
CA GLU A 184 -4.98 -4.49 19.05
C GLU A 184 -4.98 -5.90 19.67
N GLU A 185 -6.06 -6.66 19.49
CA GLU A 185 -6.21 -8.04 19.96
C GLU A 185 -5.25 -9.04 19.29
N ASP A 186 -4.72 -8.73 18.12
CA ASP A 186 -3.71 -9.56 17.44
C ASP A 186 -2.31 -9.47 18.10
N LYS A 187 -2.11 -8.58 19.06
CA LYS A 187 -0.81 -8.37 19.74
C LYS A 187 -0.49 -9.47 20.75
N ILE A 188 -0.18 -10.66 20.26
CA ILE A 188 0.39 -11.71 21.13
C ILE A 188 1.86 -11.44 21.43
N GLU A 189 2.43 -12.10 22.44
CA GLU A 189 3.87 -12.04 22.70
C GLU A 189 4.65 -12.66 21.54
N VAL A 190 5.56 -11.89 20.96
CA VAL A 190 6.46 -12.32 19.89
C VAL A 190 7.89 -11.98 20.28
N LYS A 191 8.77 -12.97 20.27
CA LYS A 191 10.20 -12.80 20.48
C LYS A 191 10.95 -12.87 19.15
N PRO A 192 12.05 -12.12 18.99
CA PRO A 192 12.93 -12.29 17.83
C PRO A 192 13.37 -13.75 17.72
N ARG A 193 13.44 -14.26 16.49
CA ARG A 193 13.88 -15.64 16.25
C ARG A 193 15.38 -15.72 16.44
N LYS A 194 15.83 -16.87 16.90
CA LYS A 194 17.27 -17.13 17.01
C LYS A 194 17.84 -17.34 15.63
N LEU A 195 18.92 -16.67 15.29
CA LEU A 195 19.72 -16.96 14.10
C LEU A 195 20.48 -18.28 14.35
N ASN A 196 19.82 -19.40 14.02
CA ASN A 196 20.29 -20.75 14.25
C ASN A 196 20.91 -21.33 12.95
N GLU A 197 20.80 -22.64 12.75
CA GLU A 197 21.41 -23.38 11.64
C GLU A 197 20.89 -22.93 10.26
N THR A 198 19.59 -22.67 10.11
CA THR A 198 19.00 -22.20 8.85
C THR A 198 18.37 -20.81 9.03
N ILE A 199 18.69 -19.92 8.13
CA ILE A 199 18.13 -18.56 8.10
C ILE A 199 17.05 -18.50 7.01
N ASP A 200 15.81 -18.29 7.43
CA ASP A 200 14.65 -18.29 6.54
C ASP A 200 14.28 -16.89 6.12
N PHE A 201 14.25 -16.66 4.82
CA PHE A 201 13.83 -15.44 4.17
C PHE A 201 12.44 -15.58 3.56
N LEU A 202 11.73 -14.47 3.51
CA LEU A 202 10.39 -14.36 3.00
C LEU A 202 10.30 -13.22 1.96
N PHE A 203 9.58 -13.45 0.88
CA PHE A 203 9.10 -12.41 -0.02
C PHE A 203 7.58 -12.51 -0.08
N VAL A 204 6.88 -11.38 0.09
CA VAL A 204 5.41 -11.32 -0.02
C VAL A 204 5.02 -10.19 -0.96
N GLY A 205 4.35 -10.51 -2.06
CA GLY A 205 3.88 -9.53 -3.02
C GLY A 205 3.71 -10.05 -4.42
N THR A 206 3.17 -9.21 -5.30
CA THR A 206 3.03 -9.53 -6.72
C THR A 206 4.39 -9.79 -7.36
N LEU A 207 4.52 -10.90 -8.08
CA LEU A 207 5.72 -11.24 -8.85
C LEU A 207 5.79 -10.38 -10.11
N SER A 208 6.22 -9.14 -9.96
CA SER A 208 6.29 -8.13 -11.03
C SER A 208 7.65 -7.44 -11.07
N LYS A 209 8.02 -6.86 -12.22
CA LYS A 209 9.27 -6.10 -12.40
C LYS A 209 9.48 -5.02 -11.33
N GLY A 210 8.40 -4.31 -10.96
CA GLY A 210 8.47 -3.25 -9.96
C GLY A 210 8.75 -3.74 -8.54
N LYS A 211 8.39 -4.99 -8.22
CA LYS A 211 8.66 -5.63 -6.92
C LYS A 211 9.99 -6.38 -6.88
N GLN A 212 10.61 -6.63 -8.02
CA GLN A 212 11.94 -7.24 -8.18
C GLN A 212 12.13 -8.58 -7.42
N PRO A 213 11.22 -9.58 -7.56
CA PRO A 213 11.37 -10.85 -6.85
C PRO A 213 12.65 -11.61 -7.25
N LEU A 214 13.15 -11.43 -8.47
CA LEU A 214 14.42 -12.00 -8.93
C LEU A 214 15.60 -11.49 -8.11
N TYR A 215 15.60 -10.19 -7.75
CA TYR A 215 16.65 -9.62 -6.88
C TYR A 215 16.67 -10.30 -5.50
N ALA A 216 15.50 -10.61 -4.93
CA ALA A 216 15.42 -11.34 -3.67
C ALA A 216 16.02 -12.74 -3.78
N ILE A 217 15.78 -13.44 -4.89
CA ILE A 217 16.38 -14.75 -5.18
C ILE A 217 17.89 -14.62 -5.29
N GLN A 218 18.39 -13.66 -6.07
CA GLN A 218 19.83 -13.44 -6.28
C GLN A 218 20.55 -13.09 -4.96
N LEU A 219 19.95 -12.29 -4.09
CA LEU A 219 20.51 -11.97 -2.79
C LEU A 219 20.69 -13.23 -1.93
N VAL A 220 19.67 -14.08 -1.85
CA VAL A 220 19.72 -15.32 -1.08
C VAL A 220 20.67 -16.34 -1.72
N GLU A 221 20.72 -16.44 -3.04
CA GLU A 221 21.69 -17.25 -3.77
C GLU A 221 23.14 -16.86 -3.43
N GLN A 222 23.44 -15.56 -3.41
CA GLN A 222 24.79 -15.10 -3.07
C GLN A 222 25.15 -15.38 -1.60
N LEU A 223 24.20 -15.29 -0.68
CA LEU A 223 24.39 -15.70 0.71
C LEU A 223 24.68 -17.20 0.81
N PHE A 224 23.94 -18.03 0.07
CA PHE A 224 24.17 -19.48 -0.02
C PHE A 224 25.57 -19.80 -0.56
N LYS A 225 25.98 -19.15 -1.65
CA LYS A 225 27.33 -19.29 -2.23
C LYS A 225 28.47 -18.87 -1.26
N LYS A 226 28.18 -17.98 -0.32
CA LYS A 226 29.09 -17.59 0.77
C LYS A 226 29.11 -18.58 1.93
N GLY A 227 28.35 -19.67 1.87
CA GLY A 227 28.34 -20.74 2.88
C GLY A 227 27.29 -20.56 3.98
N HIS A 228 26.37 -19.59 3.87
CA HIS A 228 25.25 -19.49 4.80
C HIS A 228 24.18 -20.54 4.47
N THR A 229 23.65 -21.21 5.47
CA THR A 229 22.48 -22.08 5.32
C THR A 229 21.22 -21.22 5.30
N VAL A 230 20.63 -21.04 4.12
CA VAL A 230 19.52 -20.10 3.89
C VAL A 230 18.38 -20.76 3.11
N SER A 231 17.16 -20.27 3.32
CA SER A 231 16.00 -20.58 2.48
C SER A 231 15.24 -19.29 2.12
N LEU A 232 14.47 -19.31 1.02
CA LEU A 232 13.60 -18.22 0.60
C LEU A 232 12.26 -18.77 0.14
N SER A 233 11.18 -18.31 0.77
CA SER A 233 9.80 -18.57 0.34
C SER A 233 9.19 -17.32 -0.27
N LEU A 234 8.68 -17.43 -1.51
CA LEU A 234 8.01 -16.33 -2.21
C LEU A 234 6.50 -16.57 -2.25
N TYR A 235 5.73 -15.68 -1.62
CA TYR A 235 4.27 -15.68 -1.59
C TYR A 235 3.73 -14.62 -2.54
N GLY A 236 3.05 -15.06 -3.58
CA GLY A 236 2.43 -14.21 -4.60
C GLY A 236 2.46 -14.82 -5.99
N GLU A 237 1.78 -14.16 -6.90
CA GLU A 237 1.71 -14.49 -8.32
C GLU A 237 1.99 -13.26 -9.18
N GLY A 238 2.31 -13.45 -10.46
CA GLY A 238 2.50 -12.35 -11.37
C GLY A 238 3.25 -12.70 -12.65
N SER A 239 3.48 -11.67 -13.45
CA SER A 239 4.11 -11.79 -14.78
C SER A 239 5.53 -12.34 -14.77
N GLU A 240 6.26 -12.21 -13.66
CA GLU A 240 7.65 -12.65 -13.55
C GLU A 240 7.77 -14.14 -13.16
N ARG A 241 6.67 -14.82 -12.78
CA ARG A 241 6.71 -16.20 -12.27
C ARG A 241 7.54 -17.14 -13.15
N LYS A 242 7.27 -17.17 -14.45
CA LYS A 242 7.97 -18.04 -15.40
C LYS A 242 9.48 -17.77 -15.42
N ILE A 243 9.87 -16.49 -15.41
CA ILE A 243 11.29 -16.07 -15.38
C ILE A 243 11.96 -16.56 -14.09
N LEU A 244 11.25 -16.51 -12.95
CA LEU A 244 11.78 -16.99 -11.67
C LEU A 244 11.95 -18.52 -11.67
N GLU A 245 10.98 -19.28 -12.20
CA GLU A 245 11.05 -20.74 -12.34
C GLU A 245 12.24 -21.16 -13.21
N GLU A 246 12.43 -20.49 -14.36
CA GLU A 246 13.57 -20.71 -15.25
C GLU A 246 14.90 -20.41 -14.55
N TYR A 247 14.99 -19.31 -13.81
CA TYR A 247 16.19 -18.93 -13.05
C TYR A 247 16.53 -19.93 -11.95
N ILE A 248 15.54 -20.35 -11.15
CA ILE A 248 15.69 -21.33 -10.06
C ILE A 248 16.21 -22.68 -10.62
N SER A 249 15.63 -23.13 -11.73
CA SER A 249 16.05 -24.38 -12.39
C SER A 249 17.48 -24.28 -12.95
N ALA A 250 17.77 -23.22 -13.68
CA ALA A 250 19.09 -23.02 -14.33
C ALA A 250 20.25 -22.89 -13.31
N ASN A 251 19.99 -22.37 -12.12
CA ASN A 251 20.97 -22.21 -11.05
C ASN A 251 20.90 -23.28 -9.95
N HIS A 252 20.10 -24.33 -10.14
CA HIS A 252 19.94 -25.45 -9.18
C HIS A 252 19.53 -25.02 -7.77
N LEU A 253 18.62 -24.02 -7.65
CA LEU A 253 18.20 -23.41 -6.38
C LEU A 253 16.94 -24.07 -5.78
N GLY A 254 16.40 -25.11 -6.39
CA GLY A 254 15.12 -25.72 -5.99
C GLY A 254 15.06 -26.28 -4.57
N ASN A 255 16.20 -26.48 -3.91
CA ASN A 255 16.30 -26.90 -2.52
C ASN A 255 16.34 -25.75 -1.50
N ILE A 256 16.45 -24.49 -1.95
CA ILE A 256 16.51 -23.29 -1.07
C ILE A 256 15.50 -22.20 -1.46
N VAL A 257 14.90 -22.25 -2.67
CA VAL A 257 13.93 -21.23 -3.13
C VAL A 257 12.61 -21.88 -3.48
N PHE A 258 11.52 -21.41 -2.86
CA PHE A 258 10.19 -21.99 -2.96
C PHE A 258 9.15 -20.95 -3.41
N LEU A 259 8.48 -21.17 -4.56
CA LEU A 259 7.39 -20.35 -5.06
C LEU A 259 6.06 -20.89 -4.52
N GLN A 260 5.50 -20.23 -3.51
CA GLN A 260 4.32 -20.66 -2.77
C GLN A 260 2.97 -20.25 -3.42
N GLY A 261 3.02 -19.41 -4.48
CA GLY A 261 1.82 -18.88 -5.10
C GLY A 261 1.05 -17.88 -4.20
N ASN A 262 -0.17 -17.54 -4.62
CA ASN A 262 -1.06 -16.73 -3.80
C ASN A 262 -1.58 -17.52 -2.61
N GLN A 263 -1.49 -16.94 -1.43
CA GLN A 263 -1.95 -17.54 -0.19
C GLN A 263 -2.90 -16.60 0.56
N ASN A 264 -3.73 -17.16 1.43
CA ASN A 264 -4.62 -16.39 2.29
C ASN A 264 -3.85 -15.64 3.40
N GLN A 265 -4.53 -14.68 4.03
CA GLN A 265 -3.92 -13.81 5.05
C GLN A 265 -3.36 -14.60 6.24
N GLU A 266 -4.03 -15.67 6.69
CA GLU A 266 -3.59 -16.46 7.84
C GLU A 266 -2.31 -17.26 7.52
N THR A 267 -2.20 -17.82 6.31
CA THR A 267 -0.98 -18.49 5.85
C THR A 267 0.20 -17.53 5.80
N VAL A 268 -0.01 -16.31 5.26
CA VAL A 268 1.03 -15.27 5.19
C VAL A 268 1.41 -14.77 6.58
N LYS A 269 0.46 -14.58 7.51
CA LYS A 269 0.72 -14.28 8.92
C LYS A 269 1.62 -15.33 9.56
N ASN A 270 1.29 -16.60 9.37
CA ASN A 270 2.09 -17.72 9.88
C ASN A 270 3.51 -17.74 9.26
N ALA A 271 3.64 -17.36 7.98
CA ALA A 271 4.94 -17.20 7.35
C ALA A 271 5.76 -16.08 8.00
N TYR A 272 5.19 -14.91 8.27
CA TYR A 272 5.89 -13.85 9.03
C TYR A 272 6.34 -14.35 10.41
N MET A 273 5.51 -15.13 11.10
CA MET A 273 5.84 -15.68 12.42
C MET A 273 6.96 -16.71 12.39
N LYS A 274 7.21 -17.37 11.27
CA LYS A 274 8.22 -18.44 11.12
C LYS A 274 9.54 -17.94 10.53
N ASN A 275 9.52 -16.95 9.64
CA ASN A 275 10.70 -16.49 8.92
C ASN A 275 11.47 -15.42 9.69
N HIS A 276 12.78 -15.35 9.50
CA HIS A 276 13.67 -14.37 10.14
C HIS A 276 13.59 -13.01 9.47
N PHE A 277 13.56 -13.00 8.14
CA PHE A 277 13.65 -11.79 7.35
C PHE A 277 12.58 -11.73 6.25
N LEU A 278 12.03 -10.54 6.04
CA LEU A 278 11.28 -10.20 4.82
C LEU A 278 12.21 -9.44 3.87
N ILE A 279 12.31 -9.88 2.60
CA ILE A 279 13.02 -9.14 1.55
C ILE A 279 11.99 -8.41 0.67
N LEU A 280 12.10 -7.08 0.54
CA LEU A 280 11.26 -6.25 -0.33
C LEU A 280 12.12 -5.30 -1.16
N PRO A 281 12.68 -5.72 -2.31
CA PRO A 281 13.58 -4.91 -3.13
C PRO A 281 12.83 -4.06 -4.16
N SER A 282 11.68 -3.50 -3.79
CA SER A 282 10.79 -2.79 -4.69
C SER A 282 11.41 -1.50 -5.25
N GLN A 283 11.09 -1.16 -6.50
CA GLN A 283 11.50 0.10 -7.13
C GLN A 283 10.65 1.29 -6.67
N SER A 284 9.43 1.06 -6.23
CA SER A 284 8.51 2.09 -5.74
C SER A 284 7.44 1.50 -4.85
N GLU A 285 7.11 2.21 -3.79
CA GLU A 285 6.05 1.86 -2.85
C GLU A 285 5.20 3.09 -2.50
N GLY A 286 4.01 2.84 -1.98
CA GLY A 286 3.27 3.82 -1.19
C GLY A 286 3.56 3.59 0.29
N TRP A 287 2.68 2.83 0.96
CA TRP A 287 2.91 2.22 2.26
C TRP A 287 3.02 0.70 2.03
N PRO A 288 4.20 0.11 2.10
CA PRO A 288 4.34 -1.32 1.92
C PRO A 288 3.79 -2.07 3.14
N LYS A 289 2.52 -2.48 3.07
CA LYS A 289 1.85 -3.21 4.17
C LYS A 289 2.67 -4.40 4.64
N VAL A 290 3.25 -5.14 3.70
CA VAL A 290 4.05 -6.35 3.99
C VAL A 290 5.25 -6.06 4.91
N VAL A 291 5.82 -4.85 4.85
CA VAL A 291 6.90 -4.42 5.77
C VAL A 291 6.34 -4.24 7.18
N ALA A 292 5.24 -3.50 7.34
CA ALA A 292 4.60 -3.30 8.64
C ALA A 292 4.09 -4.62 9.22
N GLU A 293 3.52 -5.50 8.39
CA GLU A 293 3.04 -6.83 8.77
C GLU A 293 4.18 -7.73 9.26
N ALA A 294 5.28 -7.79 8.51
CA ALA A 294 6.47 -8.55 8.89
C ALA A 294 7.02 -8.05 10.25
N MET A 295 7.18 -6.74 10.41
CA MET A 295 7.63 -6.12 11.67
C MET A 295 6.70 -6.48 12.84
N PHE A 296 5.38 -6.45 12.62
CA PHE A 296 4.37 -6.74 13.65
C PHE A 296 4.55 -8.17 14.24
N TRP A 297 4.97 -9.12 13.39
CA TRP A 297 5.19 -10.53 13.73
C TRP A 297 6.68 -10.87 13.98
N GLY A 298 7.54 -9.87 14.05
CA GLY A 298 8.96 -10.03 14.37
C GLY A 298 9.80 -10.60 13.23
N CYS A 299 9.30 -10.57 11.99
CA CYS A 299 10.07 -10.83 10.79
C CYS A 299 10.78 -9.54 10.37
N LEU A 300 12.11 -9.50 10.46
CA LEU A 300 12.87 -8.27 10.25
C LEU A 300 12.92 -7.88 8.77
N PRO A 301 12.50 -6.67 8.36
CA PRO A 301 12.52 -6.29 6.97
C PRO A 301 13.93 -5.91 6.47
N ILE A 302 14.21 -6.39 5.26
CA ILE A 302 15.32 -6.00 4.39
C ILE A 302 14.68 -5.39 3.15
N ALA A 303 14.67 -4.06 3.03
CA ALA A 303 13.87 -3.38 2.02
C ALA A 303 14.59 -2.20 1.37
N SER A 304 14.26 -1.92 0.11
CA SER A 304 14.85 -0.84 -0.66
C SER A 304 14.49 0.55 -0.13
N LYS A 305 15.40 1.52 -0.29
CA LYS A 305 15.26 2.92 0.14
C LYS A 305 14.28 3.68 -0.77
N VAL A 306 13.01 3.29 -0.75
CA VAL A 306 11.97 3.92 -1.59
C VAL A 306 10.82 4.44 -0.74
N SER A 307 10.25 5.57 -1.14
CA SER A 307 9.09 6.18 -0.47
C SER A 307 9.30 6.32 1.04
N CYS A 308 8.33 5.89 1.85
CA CYS A 308 8.37 5.95 3.31
C CYS A 308 9.15 4.79 3.97
N VAL A 309 9.75 3.87 3.20
CA VAL A 309 10.50 2.73 3.78
C VAL A 309 11.64 3.17 4.70
N PRO A 310 12.48 4.18 4.37
CA PRO A 310 13.51 4.65 5.30
C PRO A 310 12.94 5.11 6.65
N ASP A 311 11.81 5.81 6.64
CA ASP A 311 11.10 6.23 7.86
C ASP A 311 10.55 5.03 8.63
N MET A 312 9.88 4.08 7.95
CA MET A 312 9.38 2.85 8.56
C MET A 312 10.51 2.04 9.22
N LEU A 313 11.66 1.94 8.58
CA LEU A 313 12.81 1.22 9.12
C LEU A 313 13.69 2.07 10.06
N GLY A 314 13.30 3.31 10.37
CA GLY A 314 14.05 4.21 11.25
C GLY A 314 15.48 4.41 10.77
N ASN A 315 15.66 4.62 9.48
CA ASN A 315 16.96 4.72 8.82
C ASN A 315 17.90 3.54 9.15
N GLY A 316 17.35 2.35 9.30
CA GLY A 316 18.07 1.11 9.56
C GLY A 316 18.02 0.62 11.03
N GLN A 317 17.38 1.33 11.94
CA GLN A 317 17.22 0.89 13.33
C GLN A 317 16.21 -0.26 13.48
N ARG A 318 15.29 -0.43 12.53
CA ARG A 318 14.18 -1.39 12.55
C ARG A 318 14.18 -2.32 11.35
N GLY A 319 15.34 -2.51 10.71
CA GLY A 319 15.51 -3.33 9.51
C GLY A 319 16.83 -3.07 8.82
N LEU A 320 16.98 -3.57 7.59
CA LEU A 320 18.13 -3.30 6.74
C LEU A 320 17.66 -2.58 5.47
N LEU A 321 18.32 -1.47 5.12
CA LEU A 321 18.03 -0.71 3.91
C LEU A 321 18.91 -1.16 2.75
N LEU A 322 18.27 -1.62 1.66
CA LEU A 322 18.92 -2.00 0.41
C LEU A 322 19.15 -0.76 -0.47
N ASP A 323 20.32 -0.72 -1.10
CA ASP A 323 20.65 0.26 -2.13
C ASP A 323 20.34 -0.25 -3.55
N LEU A 324 19.94 -1.52 -3.68
CA LEU A 324 19.75 -2.29 -4.92
C LEU A 324 21.07 -2.47 -5.70
N GLU A 325 22.17 -2.50 -4.97
CA GLU A 325 23.50 -2.89 -5.44
C GLU A 325 23.83 -4.27 -4.84
N LEU A 326 23.63 -5.33 -5.64
CA LEU A 326 23.57 -6.71 -5.14
C LEU A 326 24.75 -7.09 -4.25
N ASN A 327 25.98 -6.78 -4.68
CA ASN A 327 27.19 -7.15 -3.94
C ASN A 327 27.27 -6.46 -2.57
N GLU A 328 26.93 -5.17 -2.50
CA GLU A 328 26.91 -4.41 -1.26
C GLU A 328 25.78 -4.88 -0.34
N ASP A 329 24.61 -5.13 -0.88
CA ASP A 329 23.45 -5.55 -0.12
C ASP A 329 23.64 -6.98 0.43
N VAL A 330 24.33 -7.85 -0.31
CA VAL A 330 24.76 -9.18 0.19
C VAL A 330 25.75 -9.04 1.34
N GLN A 331 26.74 -8.15 1.25
CA GLN A 331 27.71 -7.92 2.34
C GLN A 331 27.02 -7.41 3.60
N LYS A 332 26.15 -6.38 3.47
CA LYS A 332 25.37 -5.84 4.60
C LYS A 332 24.49 -6.90 5.26
N THR A 333 23.85 -7.73 4.44
CA THR A 333 22.99 -8.81 4.93
C THR A 333 23.83 -9.87 5.65
N ALA A 334 24.92 -10.34 5.04
CA ALA A 334 25.81 -11.33 5.65
C ALA A 334 26.37 -10.87 7.00
N SER A 335 26.77 -9.59 7.11
CA SER A 335 27.22 -9.01 8.39
C SER A 335 26.11 -9.09 9.45
N LEU A 336 24.87 -8.74 9.07
CA LEU A 336 23.73 -8.82 10.00
C LEU A 336 23.46 -10.25 10.48
N LEU A 337 23.65 -11.27 9.62
CA LEU A 337 23.47 -12.67 10.01
C LEU A 337 24.46 -13.14 11.08
N THR A 338 25.63 -12.52 11.19
CA THR A 338 26.67 -12.84 12.20
C THR A 338 26.53 -12.04 13.50
N GLU A 339 25.75 -10.96 13.49
CA GLU A 339 25.59 -10.03 14.61
C GLU A 339 24.25 -10.25 15.33
N ARG A 340 24.15 -11.36 16.08
CA ARG A 340 22.92 -11.79 16.76
C ARG A 340 22.28 -10.68 17.61
N ALA A 341 23.05 -10.00 18.45
CA ALA A 341 22.51 -8.94 19.32
C ALA A 341 21.96 -7.77 18.52
N LEU A 342 22.58 -7.41 17.39
CA LEU A 342 22.11 -6.36 16.50
C LEU A 342 20.79 -6.76 15.82
N TYR A 343 20.69 -8.00 15.35
CA TYR A 343 19.45 -8.54 14.76
C TYR A 343 18.29 -8.52 15.77
N GLU A 344 18.52 -9.05 16.99
CA GLU A 344 17.50 -9.09 18.06
C GLU A 344 17.02 -7.67 18.41
N ASN A 345 17.94 -6.74 18.61
CA ASN A 345 17.60 -5.34 18.90
C ASN A 345 16.77 -4.67 17.78
N LYS A 346 17.19 -4.86 16.52
CA LYS A 346 16.43 -4.33 15.37
C LYS A 346 15.02 -4.94 15.28
N ALA A 347 14.87 -6.24 15.52
CA ALA A 347 13.58 -6.94 15.47
C ALA A 347 12.65 -6.47 16.61
N GLU A 348 13.16 -6.28 17.83
CA GLU A 348 12.37 -5.73 18.93
C GLU A 348 11.90 -4.29 18.66
N ASN A 349 12.79 -3.45 18.13
CA ASN A 349 12.45 -2.08 17.73
C ASN A 349 11.40 -2.06 16.61
N ALA A 350 11.48 -3.01 15.65
CA ALA A 350 10.52 -3.18 14.56
C ALA A 350 9.15 -3.57 15.11
N ILE A 351 9.07 -4.57 15.99
CA ILE A 351 7.83 -5.01 16.65
C ILE A 351 7.19 -3.83 17.40
N LYS A 352 7.96 -3.15 18.24
CA LYS A 352 7.46 -2.03 19.05
C LYS A 352 6.92 -0.89 18.20
N TRP A 353 7.59 -0.57 17.10
CA TRP A 353 7.15 0.51 16.20
C TRP A 353 5.91 0.11 15.39
N SER A 354 5.91 -1.05 14.75
CA SER A 354 4.81 -1.46 13.86
C SER A 354 3.50 -1.67 14.59
N ARG A 355 3.54 -2.11 15.83
CA ARG A 355 2.36 -2.31 16.68
C ARG A 355 1.64 -1.04 17.13
N GLN A 356 2.16 0.13 16.79
CA GLN A 356 1.44 1.40 16.95
C GLN A 356 0.41 1.62 15.82
N PHE A 357 0.52 0.89 14.71
CA PHE A 357 -0.31 1.05 13.51
C PHE A 357 -1.30 -0.10 13.38
N THR A 358 -2.27 -0.16 14.31
CA THR A 358 -3.35 -1.15 14.30
C THR A 358 -4.59 -0.63 13.57
N MET A 359 -5.53 -1.52 13.28
CA MET A 359 -6.84 -1.17 12.72
C MET A 359 -7.63 -0.26 13.68
N ASP A 360 -7.50 -0.48 14.99
CA ASP A 360 -8.11 0.36 16.03
C ASP A 360 -7.50 1.77 16.01
N ALA A 361 -6.19 1.89 15.90
CA ALA A 361 -5.52 3.18 15.77
C ALA A 361 -5.93 3.89 14.47
N PHE A 362 -6.04 3.15 13.36
CA PHE A 362 -6.50 3.67 12.08
C PHE A 362 -7.95 4.19 12.18
N GLU A 363 -8.83 3.45 12.82
CA GLU A 363 -10.22 3.83 13.05
C GLU A 363 -10.32 5.11 13.91
N ASN A 364 -9.54 5.20 14.99
CA ASN A 364 -9.49 6.38 15.85
C ASN A 364 -9.04 7.64 15.07
N GLU A 365 -8.03 7.52 14.22
CA GLU A 365 -7.59 8.62 13.36
C GLU A 365 -8.69 9.06 12.39
N ILE A 366 -9.48 8.14 11.83
CA ILE A 366 -10.63 8.45 10.97
C ILE A 366 -11.72 9.19 11.74
N LYS A 367 -12.05 8.76 12.97
CA LYS A 367 -13.00 9.46 13.84
C LYS A 367 -12.60 10.93 14.03
N LEU A 368 -11.33 11.17 14.36
CA LEU A 368 -10.79 12.53 14.55
C LEU A 368 -10.90 13.37 13.26
N LEU A 369 -10.59 12.80 12.10
CA LEU A 369 -10.69 13.47 10.81
C LEU A 369 -12.14 13.83 10.42
N LEU A 370 -13.12 13.05 10.83
CA LEU A 370 -14.53 13.33 10.54
C LEU A 370 -15.13 14.35 11.51
N GLN A 371 -14.60 14.47 12.72
CA GLN A 371 -15.03 15.43 13.75
C GLN A 371 -14.39 16.82 13.58
N SER A 372 -13.14 16.89 13.09
CA SER A 372 -12.42 18.12 12.82
C SER A 372 -13.01 18.87 11.61
#